data_0573cf85ba49cca3c1b320ba2e6c8d29
#
_entry.id   0573cf85ba49cca3c1b320ba2e6c8d29
#
_cell.length_a   1.000
_cell.length_b   1.000
_cell.length_c   1.000
_cell.angle_alpha   90.00
_cell.angle_beta   90.00
_cell.angle_gamma   90.00
#
_symmetry.space_group_name_H-M   'P 1'
#
loop_
_entity.id
_entity.type
_entity.pdbx_description
1 polymer ?
#
loop_
_entity_poly.entity_id
_entity_poly.type
_entity_poly.pdbx_seq_one_letter_code
_entity_poly.pdbx_strand_id
1 'polypeptide(L)'
;MIKTFRFALLACGLAGGALTATAAPAVPVRVATAELAPHAEERAIPGRVEAIRAVDIRARTEGVIVQRHFQDGQYVTEGDLLFTLDDAQPRAALALAQAELKSAEASLRQSQQLLTRYERLINNHSISRNDVDTARMQRDVAAAAVQQAKARVEAQQIVLSYTRIAAPVTGRVGHSAFHVGTLINPSSGVLVDIVQLDPVRVSFALDEAAFFSKTGQHADIHALKQAWLAQIDVDGKRRDGVLTSIDNRIDARTGSVAVRAEFANPQHRLLPGGSVTILFRPQELQSRVMIPAAAVQQDPQGFFSWVLKPDHTAGQRRLTLAGQQGQQFAVEKGLQAGEQVITDGAQRLREGAAVQVLN
;
A
#
# COMPACT_ATOMS: atom_id res chain seq x y z
N MET A 1 -34.73 72.44 -81.76
CA MET A 1 -36.09 72.61 -81.26
C MET A 1 -36.03 72.31 -79.71
N ILE A 2 -35.92 73.31 -78.94
CA ILE A 2 -36.90 74.04 -78.10
C ILE A 2 -37.82 73.09 -77.31
N LYS A 3 -37.62 72.97 -76.01
CA LYS A 3 -38.53 73.59 -75.01
C LYS A 3 -38.08 73.35 -73.59
N THR A 4 -37.76 74.42 -72.98
CA THR A 4 -37.74 74.78 -71.57
C THR A 4 -38.94 74.26 -70.75
N PHE A 5 -38.79 73.84 -69.49
CA PHE A 5 -39.74 74.21 -68.44
C PHE A 5 -39.12 74.25 -67.07
N ARG A 6 -39.55 75.12 -66.29
CA ARG A 6 -39.15 75.81 -65.04
C ARG A 6 -39.35 75.00 -63.79
N PHE A 7 -38.51 75.30 -62.80
CA PHE A 7 -38.66 75.53 -61.40
C PHE A 7 -39.82 74.87 -60.59
N ALA A 8 -39.48 74.22 -59.46
CA ALA A 8 -40.07 74.48 -58.17
C ALA A 8 -39.16 73.97 -57.05
N LEU A 9 -38.61 74.85 -56.25
CA LEU A 9 -37.98 74.63 -54.91
C LEU A 9 -39.08 74.18 -53.96
N LEU A 10 -38.86 73.07 -53.26
CA LEU A 10 -39.57 72.75 -52.04
C LEU A 10 -38.59 72.33 -50.98
N ALA A 11 -38.33 73.22 -50.01
CA ALA A 11 -37.60 72.95 -48.76
C ALA A 11 -38.45 72.04 -47.85
N CYS A 12 -37.94 70.87 -47.50
CA CYS A 12 -38.56 70.06 -46.45
C CYS A 12 -37.52 69.71 -45.40
N GLY A 13 -37.82 70.12 -44.17
CA GLY A 13 -36.91 70.16 -43.04
C GLY A 13 -36.40 68.78 -42.58
N LEU A 14 -35.12 68.76 -42.22
CA LEU A 14 -34.51 67.66 -41.45
C LEU A 14 -35.16 67.64 -40.04
N ALA A 15 -36.07 66.69 -39.80
CA ALA A 15 -36.42 66.25 -38.46
C ALA A 15 -35.40 65.15 -38.05
N GLY A 16 -34.44 65.55 -37.26
CA GLY A 16 -33.51 64.59 -36.60
C GLY A 16 -34.29 63.69 -35.63
N GLY A 17 -34.59 62.49 -36.08
CA GLY A 17 -35.09 61.43 -35.22
C GLY A 17 -33.93 60.90 -34.38
N ALA A 18 -33.88 61.29 -33.11
CA ALA A 18 -33.05 60.63 -32.09
C ALA A 18 -33.50 59.19 -31.97
N LEU A 19 -32.71 58.25 -32.52
CA LEU A 19 -32.82 56.81 -32.23
C LEU A 19 -32.53 56.64 -30.74
N THR A 20 -33.54 56.60 -29.90
CA THR A 20 -33.43 56.09 -28.56
C THR A 20 -33.10 54.60 -28.63
N ALA A 21 -31.84 54.24 -28.41
CA ALA A 21 -31.44 52.86 -28.20
C ALA A 21 -32.19 52.34 -27.00
N THR A 22 -33.26 51.56 -27.25
CA THR A 22 -33.97 50.83 -26.18
C THR A 22 -32.99 49.84 -25.63
N ALA A 23 -32.43 50.09 -24.44
CA ALA A 23 -31.61 49.15 -23.72
C ALA A 23 -32.42 47.85 -23.54
N ALA A 24 -31.89 46.75 -24.05
CA ALA A 24 -32.49 45.43 -23.82
C ALA A 24 -32.68 45.21 -22.32
N PRO A 25 -33.82 44.66 -21.89
CA PRO A 25 -34.04 44.43 -20.46
C PRO A 25 -32.90 43.58 -19.87
N ALA A 26 -32.29 44.06 -18.79
CA ALA A 26 -31.21 43.36 -18.11
C ALA A 26 -31.69 41.98 -17.58
N VAL A 27 -30.96 40.93 -17.85
CA VAL A 27 -31.31 39.58 -17.44
C VAL A 27 -31.00 39.43 -15.94
N PRO A 28 -31.95 39.02 -15.08
CA PRO A 28 -31.70 38.79 -13.68
C PRO A 28 -30.85 37.54 -13.52
N VAL A 29 -29.70 37.64 -12.79
CA VAL A 29 -28.72 36.56 -12.59
C VAL A 29 -28.29 36.51 -11.14
N ARG A 30 -27.90 35.32 -10.68
CA ARG A 30 -27.14 35.14 -9.45
C ARG A 30 -25.67 34.93 -9.76
N VAL A 31 -24.80 35.44 -8.92
CA VAL A 31 -23.36 35.35 -9.09
C VAL A 31 -22.73 34.69 -7.88
N ALA A 32 -21.60 34.04 -8.09
CA ALA A 32 -20.69 33.55 -7.05
C ALA A 32 -19.29 34.06 -7.33
N THR A 33 -18.55 34.38 -6.28
CA THR A 33 -17.14 34.80 -6.43
C THR A 33 -16.27 33.58 -6.61
N ALA A 34 -15.38 33.63 -7.57
CA ALA A 34 -14.34 32.61 -7.79
C ALA A 34 -13.29 32.74 -6.68
N GLU A 35 -13.19 31.74 -5.82
CA GLU A 35 -12.31 31.76 -4.65
C GLU A 35 -11.07 30.91 -4.88
N LEU A 36 -9.92 31.34 -4.34
CA LEU A 36 -8.72 30.54 -4.32
C LEU A 36 -8.78 29.59 -3.12
N ALA A 37 -8.87 28.29 -3.38
CA ALA A 37 -8.89 27.28 -2.34
C ALA A 37 -7.92 26.14 -2.61
N PRO A 38 -7.42 25.47 -1.56
CA PRO A 38 -6.57 24.30 -1.73
C PRO A 38 -7.35 23.17 -2.40
N HIS A 39 -6.83 22.68 -3.50
CA HIS A 39 -7.39 21.60 -4.29
C HIS A 39 -6.37 20.49 -4.47
N ALA A 40 -6.82 19.25 -4.28
CA ALA A 40 -6.06 18.07 -4.65
C ALA A 40 -6.80 17.30 -5.74
N GLU A 41 -6.14 17.00 -6.84
CA GLU A 41 -6.63 16.04 -7.82
C GLU A 41 -6.62 14.64 -7.17
N GLU A 42 -7.77 14.26 -6.59
CA GLU A 42 -7.95 12.96 -5.99
C GLU A 42 -8.40 11.95 -7.07
N ARG A 43 -7.68 10.85 -7.21
CA ARG A 43 -8.05 9.76 -8.13
C ARG A 43 -8.48 8.54 -7.33
N ALA A 44 -9.68 8.07 -7.61
CA ALA A 44 -10.18 6.81 -7.08
C ALA A 44 -9.68 5.67 -7.96
N ILE A 45 -8.84 4.80 -7.42
CA ILE A 45 -8.20 3.69 -8.13
C ILE A 45 -8.62 2.39 -7.45
N PRO A 46 -9.12 1.39 -8.19
CA PRO A 46 -9.41 0.08 -7.61
C PRO A 46 -8.12 -0.60 -7.16
N GLY A 47 -8.12 -1.15 -5.95
CA GLY A 47 -7.02 -1.89 -5.38
C GLY A 47 -7.48 -3.23 -4.82
N ARG A 48 -6.56 -4.17 -4.71
CA ARG A 48 -6.77 -5.48 -4.11
C ARG A 48 -5.98 -5.60 -2.82
N VAL A 49 -6.64 -6.04 -1.77
CA VAL A 49 -6.00 -6.32 -0.48
C VAL A 49 -5.19 -7.60 -0.58
N GLU A 50 -3.95 -7.55 -0.13
CA GLU A 50 -3.02 -8.68 -0.07
C GLU A 50 -2.52 -8.84 1.37
N ALA A 51 -2.25 -10.07 1.78
CA ALA A 51 -1.51 -10.31 3.02
C ALA A 51 -0.04 -9.94 2.83
N ILE A 52 0.56 -9.30 3.82
CA ILE A 52 2.02 -9.08 3.81
C ILE A 52 2.75 -10.40 4.00
N ARG A 53 2.24 -11.25 4.91
CA ARG A 53 2.73 -12.60 5.16
C ARG A 53 1.58 -13.57 5.16
N ALA A 54 1.70 -14.62 4.35
CA ALA A 54 0.86 -15.80 4.37
C ALA A 54 1.77 -17.01 4.41
N VAL A 55 1.64 -17.86 5.42
CA VAL A 55 2.55 -18.97 5.67
C VAL A 55 1.78 -20.27 5.82
N ASP A 56 2.11 -21.23 4.98
CA ASP A 56 1.62 -22.60 5.07
C ASP A 56 2.44 -23.37 6.12
N ILE A 57 1.78 -23.84 7.15
CA ILE A 57 2.39 -24.67 8.20
C ILE A 57 2.39 -26.11 7.75
N ARG A 58 3.57 -26.74 7.77
CA ARG A 58 3.79 -28.13 7.38
C ARG A 58 4.55 -28.89 8.46
N ALA A 59 4.28 -30.19 8.58
CA ALA A 59 5.09 -31.05 9.45
C ALA A 59 6.54 -31.16 8.94
N ARG A 60 7.51 -31.11 9.84
CA ARG A 60 8.94 -31.31 9.56
C ARG A 60 9.42 -32.70 9.98
N THR A 61 8.64 -33.40 10.78
CA THR A 61 8.87 -34.76 11.25
C THR A 61 7.57 -35.55 11.19
N GLU A 62 7.69 -36.88 11.21
CA GLU A 62 6.56 -37.77 11.33
C GLU A 62 6.13 -37.89 12.80
N GLY A 63 4.82 -37.98 13.03
CA GLY A 63 4.26 -38.17 14.36
C GLY A 63 2.73 -38.07 14.39
N VAL A 64 2.12 -38.64 15.43
CA VAL A 64 0.70 -38.52 15.66
C VAL A 64 0.38 -37.21 16.36
N ILE A 65 -0.63 -36.46 15.93
CA ILE A 65 -1.10 -35.26 16.60
C ILE A 65 -1.72 -35.65 17.94
N VAL A 66 -1.09 -35.24 19.03
CA VAL A 66 -1.62 -35.47 20.39
C VAL A 66 -2.53 -34.33 20.82
N GLN A 67 -2.21 -33.11 20.42
CA GLN A 67 -3.00 -31.95 20.82
C GLN A 67 -2.96 -30.86 19.72
N ARG A 68 -4.13 -30.21 19.51
CA ARG A 68 -4.29 -28.98 18.74
C ARG A 68 -4.60 -27.84 19.71
N HIS A 69 -3.84 -26.75 19.68
CA HIS A 69 -3.88 -25.65 20.64
C HIS A 69 -4.64 -24.44 20.15
N PHE A 70 -5.24 -24.48 18.99
CA PHE A 70 -6.01 -23.39 18.40
C PHE A 70 -7.38 -23.85 17.90
N GLN A 71 -8.26 -22.88 17.64
CA GLN A 71 -9.51 -23.06 16.91
C GLN A 71 -9.38 -22.46 15.51
N ASP A 72 -10.12 -23.00 14.54
CA ASP A 72 -10.15 -22.47 13.19
C ASP A 72 -10.62 -21.00 13.20
N GLY A 73 -9.91 -20.14 12.50
CA GLY A 73 -10.18 -18.71 12.48
C GLY A 73 -9.67 -17.90 13.68
N GLN A 74 -9.04 -18.55 14.66
CA GLN A 74 -8.45 -17.87 15.82
C GLN A 74 -7.28 -16.99 15.41
N TYR A 75 -7.06 -15.89 16.16
CA TYR A 75 -5.86 -15.08 16.02
C TYR A 75 -4.76 -15.63 16.95
N VAL A 76 -3.56 -15.81 16.41
CA VAL A 76 -2.38 -16.34 17.13
C VAL A 76 -1.23 -15.35 16.99
N THR A 77 -0.33 -15.38 17.95
CA THR A 77 0.91 -14.63 17.96
C THR A 77 2.09 -15.49 17.53
N GLU A 78 3.14 -14.88 17.02
CA GLU A 78 4.38 -15.58 16.69
C GLU A 78 4.92 -16.30 17.92
N GLY A 79 5.22 -17.61 17.78
CA GLY A 79 5.65 -18.49 18.86
C GLY A 79 4.54 -19.28 19.54
N ASP A 80 3.26 -18.94 19.34
CA ASP A 80 2.13 -19.71 19.90
C ASP A 80 2.16 -21.14 19.37
N LEU A 81 1.94 -22.11 20.25
CA LEU A 81 1.91 -23.53 19.90
C LEU A 81 0.63 -23.85 19.12
N LEU A 82 0.76 -24.48 17.96
CA LEU A 82 -0.35 -24.89 17.10
C LEU A 82 -0.69 -26.36 17.26
N PHE A 83 0.33 -27.21 17.10
CA PHE A 83 0.18 -28.66 17.25
C PHE A 83 1.30 -29.23 18.12
N THR A 84 0.95 -30.22 18.92
CA THR A 84 1.90 -31.09 19.61
C THR A 84 1.77 -32.50 19.03
N LEU A 85 2.91 -33.05 18.59
CA LEU A 85 3.01 -34.41 18.14
C LEU A 85 3.48 -35.32 19.30
N ASP A 86 3.24 -36.63 19.16
CA ASP A 86 3.84 -37.63 20.07
C ASP A 86 5.37 -37.54 20.01
N ASP A 87 5.98 -37.23 21.14
CA ASP A 87 7.40 -37.03 21.30
C ASP A 87 8.14 -38.20 21.98
N ALA A 88 7.46 -39.31 22.26
CA ALA A 88 8.01 -40.42 23.02
C ALA A 88 9.30 -40.99 22.35
N GLN A 89 9.24 -41.23 21.04
CA GLN A 89 10.38 -41.76 20.29
C GLN A 89 11.53 -40.74 20.16
N PRO A 90 11.33 -39.47 19.72
CA PRO A 90 12.38 -38.44 19.72
C PRO A 90 12.99 -38.19 21.09
N ARG A 91 12.19 -38.22 22.15
CA ARG A 91 12.67 -38.05 23.54
C ARG A 91 13.58 -39.19 23.97
N ALA A 92 13.21 -40.44 23.65
CA ALA A 92 14.04 -41.60 23.91
C ALA A 92 15.37 -41.56 23.13
N ALA A 93 15.34 -41.14 21.86
CA ALA A 93 16.56 -40.99 21.04
C ALA A 93 17.48 -39.90 21.59
N LEU A 94 16.93 -38.77 22.08
CA LEU A 94 17.69 -37.73 22.75
C LEU A 94 18.35 -38.26 24.04
N ALA A 95 17.60 -38.99 24.85
CA ALA A 95 18.13 -39.58 26.11
C ALA A 95 19.31 -40.53 25.84
N LEU A 96 19.22 -41.35 24.75
CA LEU A 96 20.33 -42.23 24.31
C LEU A 96 21.55 -41.41 23.90
N ALA A 97 21.40 -40.40 23.08
CA ALA A 97 22.50 -39.53 22.65
C ALA A 97 23.18 -38.80 23.84
N GLN A 98 22.38 -38.39 24.84
CA GLN A 98 22.88 -37.78 26.06
C GLN A 98 23.70 -38.78 26.93
N ALA A 99 23.30 -40.06 26.94
CA ALA A 99 24.06 -41.10 27.62
C ALA A 99 25.40 -41.40 26.91
N GLU A 100 25.38 -41.42 25.57
CA GLU A 100 26.62 -41.56 24.76
C GLU A 100 27.58 -40.38 24.99
N LEU A 101 27.11 -39.15 25.12
CA LEU A 101 27.91 -37.98 25.44
C LEU A 101 28.55 -38.11 26.82
N LYS A 102 27.78 -38.51 27.83
CA LYS A 102 28.33 -38.74 29.20
C LYS A 102 29.44 -39.80 29.22
N SER A 103 29.29 -40.88 28.41
CA SER A 103 30.33 -41.92 28.25
C SER A 103 31.58 -41.36 27.61
N ALA A 104 31.44 -40.59 26.52
CA ALA A 104 32.61 -39.98 25.84
C ALA A 104 33.34 -38.97 26.76
N GLU A 105 32.60 -38.18 27.54
CA GLU A 105 33.19 -37.27 28.50
C GLU A 105 33.95 -38.00 29.65
N ALA A 106 33.44 -39.14 30.08
CA ALA A 106 34.16 -39.96 31.05
C ALA A 106 35.47 -40.48 30.50
N SER A 107 35.46 -40.97 29.22
CA SER A 107 36.69 -41.41 28.54
C SER A 107 37.69 -40.27 28.34
N LEU A 108 37.24 -39.07 28.02
CA LEU A 108 38.12 -37.90 27.90
C LEU A 108 38.76 -37.56 29.26
N ARG A 109 37.98 -37.58 30.35
CA ARG A 109 38.49 -37.32 31.70
C ARG A 109 39.57 -38.36 32.08
N GLN A 110 39.36 -39.65 31.77
CA GLN A 110 40.32 -40.70 32.00
C GLN A 110 41.62 -40.48 31.24
N SER A 111 41.54 -40.19 29.92
CA SER A 111 42.72 -39.97 29.05
C SER A 111 43.47 -38.68 29.45
N GLN A 112 42.77 -37.65 29.88
CA GLN A 112 43.34 -36.42 30.42
C GLN A 112 44.13 -36.66 31.73
N GLN A 113 43.58 -37.44 32.63
CA GLN A 113 44.27 -37.80 33.87
C GLN A 113 45.52 -38.63 33.61
N LEU A 114 45.46 -39.55 32.62
CA LEU A 114 46.60 -40.35 32.21
C LEU A 114 47.69 -39.46 31.62
N LEU A 115 47.38 -38.57 30.71
CA LEU A 115 48.34 -37.64 30.10
C LEU A 115 48.97 -36.75 31.19
N THR A 116 48.20 -36.17 32.07
CA THR A 116 48.71 -35.34 33.20
C THR A 116 49.68 -36.13 34.07
N ARG A 117 49.37 -37.40 34.36
CA ARG A 117 50.29 -38.30 35.10
C ARG A 117 51.56 -38.52 34.34
N TYR A 118 51.51 -38.81 33.06
CA TYR A 118 52.69 -39.07 32.24
C TYR A 118 53.57 -37.83 32.06
N GLU A 119 52.98 -36.64 31.88
CA GLU A 119 53.71 -35.37 31.84
C GLU A 119 54.46 -35.04 33.14
N ARG A 120 54.00 -35.52 34.29
CA ARG A 120 54.75 -35.42 35.57
C ARG A 120 55.86 -36.41 35.65
N LEU A 121 55.68 -37.67 35.18
CA LEU A 121 56.67 -38.75 35.25
C LEU A 121 57.83 -38.56 34.28
N ILE A 122 57.63 -37.92 33.11
CA ILE A 122 58.69 -37.64 32.15
C ILE A 122 59.73 -36.68 32.73
N ASN A 123 59.31 -35.71 33.54
CA ASN A 123 60.19 -34.75 34.21
C ASN A 123 61.17 -35.47 35.19
N ASN A 124 60.82 -36.66 35.68
CA ASN A 124 61.62 -37.49 36.54
C ASN A 124 62.37 -38.59 35.78
N HIS A 125 62.37 -38.52 34.42
CA HIS A 125 63.03 -39.57 33.55
C HIS A 125 62.49 -40.99 33.75
N SER A 126 61.24 -41.14 34.29
CA SER A 126 60.65 -42.44 34.62
C SER A 126 59.87 -43.08 33.47
N ILE A 127 59.63 -42.36 32.33
CA ILE A 127 58.92 -42.85 31.16
C ILE A 127 59.54 -42.27 29.87
N SER A 128 59.22 -42.86 28.72
CA SER A 128 59.71 -42.42 27.42
C SER A 128 58.86 -41.23 26.87
N ARG A 129 59.42 -40.42 25.93
CA ARG A 129 58.67 -39.41 25.21
C ARG A 129 57.54 -40.02 24.39
N ASN A 130 57.74 -41.20 23.80
CA ASN A 130 56.74 -41.93 23.03
C ASN A 130 55.49 -42.27 23.85
N ASP A 131 55.65 -42.56 25.17
CA ASP A 131 54.52 -42.84 26.05
C ASP A 131 53.66 -41.58 26.25
N VAL A 132 54.28 -40.40 26.41
CA VAL A 132 53.59 -39.12 26.52
C VAL A 132 52.87 -38.76 25.22
N ASP A 133 53.53 -38.94 24.06
CA ASP A 133 52.92 -38.66 22.76
C ASP A 133 51.74 -39.59 22.47
N THR A 134 51.84 -40.87 22.87
CA THR A 134 50.72 -41.82 22.80
C THR A 134 49.54 -41.40 23.69
N ALA A 135 49.83 -40.98 24.96
CA ALA A 135 48.76 -40.49 25.85
C ALA A 135 48.10 -39.21 25.35
N ARG A 136 48.90 -38.34 24.69
CA ARG A 136 48.36 -37.11 24.03
C ARG A 136 47.45 -37.47 22.89
N MET A 137 47.84 -38.35 21.99
CA MET A 137 46.99 -38.87 20.93
C MET A 137 45.68 -39.46 21.49
N GLN A 138 45.75 -40.29 22.54
CA GLN A 138 44.55 -40.88 23.14
C GLN A 138 43.62 -39.82 23.71
N ARG A 139 44.16 -38.79 24.37
CA ARG A 139 43.36 -37.64 24.83
C ARG A 139 42.70 -36.89 23.67
N ASP A 140 43.43 -36.66 22.56
CA ASP A 140 42.91 -35.94 21.40
C ASP A 140 41.81 -36.74 20.70
N VAL A 141 41.97 -38.08 20.58
CA VAL A 141 40.90 -38.96 20.06
C VAL A 141 39.67 -38.92 20.97
N ALA A 142 39.84 -38.99 22.31
CA ALA A 142 38.72 -38.89 23.22
C ALA A 142 38.03 -37.50 23.18
N ALA A 143 38.80 -36.43 22.98
CA ALA A 143 38.24 -35.09 22.79
C ALA A 143 37.39 -34.99 21.53
N ALA A 144 37.86 -35.58 20.42
CA ALA A 144 37.11 -35.65 19.17
C ALA A 144 35.79 -36.45 19.34
N ALA A 145 35.84 -37.57 20.10
CA ALA A 145 34.65 -38.38 20.39
C ALA A 145 33.58 -37.57 21.19
N VAL A 146 34.01 -36.73 22.15
CA VAL A 146 33.08 -35.81 22.84
C VAL A 146 32.42 -34.83 21.88
N GLN A 147 33.17 -34.24 20.94
CA GLN A 147 32.59 -33.32 19.95
C GLN A 147 31.57 -34.03 19.05
N GLN A 148 31.86 -35.26 18.62
CA GLN A 148 30.93 -36.08 17.84
C GLN A 148 29.65 -36.36 18.64
N ALA A 149 29.77 -36.78 19.90
CA ALA A 149 28.60 -37.04 20.74
C ALA A 149 27.75 -35.78 21.01
N LYS A 150 28.41 -34.62 21.20
CA LYS A 150 27.70 -33.32 21.32
C LYS A 150 26.88 -32.99 20.08
N ALA A 151 27.46 -33.12 18.89
CA ALA A 151 26.76 -32.89 17.63
C ALA A 151 25.56 -33.85 17.47
N ARG A 152 25.67 -35.10 17.96
CA ARG A 152 24.55 -36.06 17.97
C ARG A 152 23.42 -35.65 18.90
N VAL A 153 23.73 -35.15 20.10
CA VAL A 153 22.73 -34.59 21.04
C VAL A 153 22.01 -33.43 20.40
N GLU A 154 22.74 -32.50 19.79
CA GLU A 154 22.13 -31.34 19.09
C GLU A 154 21.18 -31.79 17.96
N ALA A 155 21.61 -32.76 17.14
CA ALA A 155 20.74 -33.30 16.08
C ALA A 155 19.43 -33.89 16.64
N GLN A 156 19.47 -34.62 17.75
CA GLN A 156 18.28 -35.18 18.38
C GLN A 156 17.41 -34.11 19.05
N GLN A 157 18.00 -33.04 19.59
CA GLN A 157 17.25 -31.89 20.12
C GLN A 157 16.46 -31.17 19.01
N ILE A 158 17.06 -31.02 17.83
CA ILE A 158 16.40 -30.43 16.65
C ILE A 158 15.19 -31.30 16.25
N VAL A 159 15.37 -32.63 16.16
CA VAL A 159 14.26 -33.53 15.81
C VAL A 159 13.14 -33.46 16.84
N LEU A 160 13.48 -33.44 18.13
CA LEU A 160 12.48 -33.27 19.20
C LEU A 160 11.77 -31.92 19.10
N SER A 161 12.46 -30.85 18.72
CA SER A 161 11.83 -29.53 18.57
C SER A 161 10.74 -29.53 17.49
N TYR A 162 10.86 -30.36 16.45
CA TYR A 162 9.88 -30.47 15.37
C TYR A 162 8.56 -31.14 15.79
N THR A 163 8.51 -31.79 16.96
CA THR A 163 7.26 -32.30 17.53
C THR A 163 6.35 -31.21 18.09
N ARG A 164 6.89 -30.00 18.28
CA ARG A 164 6.16 -28.82 18.71
C ARG A 164 6.07 -27.84 17.55
N ILE A 165 4.93 -27.77 16.91
CA ILE A 165 4.69 -26.92 15.74
C ILE A 165 4.11 -25.61 16.24
N ALA A 166 4.90 -24.53 16.13
CA ALA A 166 4.52 -23.18 16.56
C ALA A 166 4.26 -22.26 15.37
N ALA A 167 3.53 -21.18 15.59
CA ALA A 167 3.25 -20.15 14.62
C ALA A 167 4.53 -19.34 14.30
N PRO A 168 4.97 -19.27 13.04
CA PRO A 168 6.14 -18.49 12.63
C PRO A 168 5.82 -17.01 12.43
N VAL A 169 4.57 -16.62 12.43
CA VAL A 169 4.08 -15.25 12.24
C VAL A 169 2.82 -15.03 13.05
N THR A 170 2.61 -13.79 13.47
CA THR A 170 1.36 -13.35 14.07
C THR A 170 0.29 -13.19 12.98
N GLY A 171 -0.90 -13.76 13.18
CA GLY A 171 -1.96 -13.68 12.21
C GLY A 171 -3.19 -14.53 12.54
N ARG A 172 -4.11 -14.61 11.61
CA ARG A 172 -5.30 -15.44 11.73
C ARG A 172 -5.04 -16.81 11.13
N VAL A 173 -5.33 -17.83 11.91
CA VAL A 173 -5.24 -19.23 11.49
C VAL A 173 -6.42 -19.57 10.59
N GLY A 174 -6.17 -20.27 9.50
CA GLY A 174 -7.20 -20.77 8.59
C GLY A 174 -7.92 -22.02 9.12
N HIS A 175 -8.48 -22.79 8.21
CA HIS A 175 -9.09 -24.07 8.53
C HIS A 175 -8.06 -25.21 8.45
N SER A 176 -8.05 -26.07 9.46
CA SER A 176 -7.21 -27.28 9.46
C SER A 176 -8.05 -28.52 9.25
N ALA A 177 -7.68 -29.31 8.25
CA ALA A 177 -8.28 -30.62 7.99
C ALA A 177 -7.73 -31.74 8.91
N PHE A 178 -6.71 -31.43 9.74
CA PHE A 178 -6.05 -32.42 10.60
C PHE A 178 -6.57 -32.36 12.03
N HIS A 179 -6.84 -33.53 12.59
CA HIS A 179 -7.40 -33.69 13.93
C HIS A 179 -6.46 -34.45 14.86
N VAL A 180 -6.69 -34.37 16.16
CA VAL A 180 -6.01 -35.19 17.16
C VAL A 180 -6.19 -36.67 16.81
N GLY A 181 -5.11 -37.43 16.91
CA GLY A 181 -5.04 -38.85 16.52
C GLY A 181 -4.61 -39.09 15.06
N THR A 182 -4.50 -38.04 14.22
CA THR A 182 -4.01 -38.20 12.85
C THR A 182 -2.49 -38.34 12.81
N LEU A 183 -1.99 -39.34 12.09
CA LEU A 183 -0.56 -39.47 11.75
C LEU A 183 -0.24 -38.48 10.63
N ILE A 184 0.74 -37.65 10.86
CA ILE A 184 1.27 -36.68 9.87
C ILE A 184 2.76 -36.91 9.61
N ASN A 185 3.22 -36.47 8.45
CA ASN A 185 4.61 -36.51 8.03
C ASN A 185 4.89 -35.32 7.07
N PRO A 186 6.15 -35.09 6.63
CA PRO A 186 6.47 -33.99 5.71
C PRO A 186 5.71 -34.00 4.38
N SER A 187 5.20 -35.15 3.95
CA SER A 187 4.41 -35.31 2.71
C SER A 187 2.89 -35.13 2.91
N SER A 188 2.43 -34.94 4.13
CA SER A 188 1.00 -34.80 4.47
C SER A 188 0.37 -33.49 3.95
N GLY A 189 1.18 -32.57 3.39
CA GLY A 189 0.73 -31.29 2.87
C GLY A 189 0.66 -30.17 3.91
N VAL A 190 -0.23 -29.20 3.67
CA VAL A 190 -0.43 -28.05 4.55
C VAL A 190 -1.33 -28.44 5.71
N LEU A 191 -0.82 -28.31 6.94
CA LEU A 191 -1.60 -28.61 8.15
C LEU A 191 -2.61 -27.48 8.43
N VAL A 192 -2.19 -26.25 8.26
CA VAL A 192 -2.98 -25.04 8.40
C VAL A 192 -2.21 -23.87 7.79
N ASP A 193 -2.90 -22.86 7.31
CA ASP A 193 -2.31 -21.58 6.88
C ASP A 193 -2.47 -20.51 7.97
N ILE A 194 -1.53 -19.57 8.02
CA ILE A 194 -1.62 -18.38 8.87
C ILE A 194 -1.45 -17.16 7.98
N VAL A 195 -2.40 -16.23 8.09
CA VAL A 195 -2.41 -15.00 7.31
C VAL A 195 -2.32 -13.79 8.22
N GLN A 196 -1.32 -12.95 8.00
CA GLN A 196 -1.17 -11.68 8.71
C GLN A 196 -2.27 -10.72 8.23
N LEU A 197 -3.05 -10.18 9.16
CA LEU A 197 -4.17 -9.27 8.87
C LEU A 197 -3.88 -7.81 9.25
N ASP A 198 -2.83 -7.53 10.01
CA ASP A 198 -2.42 -6.18 10.39
C ASP A 198 -0.88 -6.09 10.47
N PRO A 199 -0.27 -5.14 9.73
CA PRO A 199 -0.86 -4.36 8.65
C PRO A 199 -1.22 -5.22 7.43
N VAL A 200 -2.07 -4.69 6.53
CA VAL A 200 -2.36 -5.29 5.23
C VAL A 200 -1.69 -4.49 4.13
N ARG A 201 -1.47 -5.13 3.00
CA ARG A 201 -0.98 -4.49 1.77
C ARG A 201 -2.12 -4.33 0.79
N VAL A 202 -2.15 -3.21 0.08
CA VAL A 202 -3.06 -3.01 -1.06
C VAL A 202 -2.23 -2.79 -2.31
N SER A 203 -2.49 -3.60 -3.33
CA SER A 203 -1.91 -3.47 -4.65
C SER A 203 -2.91 -2.76 -5.56
N PHE A 204 -2.45 -1.74 -6.28
CA PHE A 204 -3.24 -0.98 -7.24
C PHE A 204 -2.39 -0.59 -8.45
N ALA A 205 -3.04 -0.32 -9.57
CA ALA A 205 -2.38 -0.05 -10.84
C ALA A 205 -2.44 1.44 -11.18
N LEU A 206 -1.30 2.03 -11.50
CA LEU A 206 -1.20 3.38 -12.06
C LEU A 206 -0.91 3.29 -13.54
N ASP A 207 -1.65 4.03 -14.37
CA ASP A 207 -1.36 4.16 -15.79
C ASP A 207 0.05 4.69 -16.03
N GLU A 208 0.75 4.17 -17.02
CA GLU A 208 2.11 4.56 -17.37
C GLU A 208 2.26 6.07 -17.54
N ALA A 209 1.37 6.71 -18.29
CA ALA A 209 1.39 8.16 -18.49
C ALA A 209 1.20 8.93 -17.18
N ALA A 210 0.26 8.49 -16.34
CA ALA A 210 0.03 9.08 -15.02
C ALA A 210 1.24 8.87 -14.09
N PHE A 211 1.86 7.69 -14.15
CA PHE A 211 3.04 7.36 -13.35
C PHE A 211 4.23 8.26 -13.70
N PHE A 212 4.64 8.32 -14.98
CA PHE A 212 5.79 9.14 -15.39
C PHE A 212 5.55 10.64 -15.29
N SER A 213 4.30 11.11 -15.48
CA SER A 213 3.99 12.54 -15.24
C SER A 213 4.17 12.96 -13.78
N LYS A 214 4.14 12.00 -12.85
CA LYS A 214 4.19 12.22 -11.41
C LYS A 214 5.54 11.92 -10.78
N THR A 215 6.31 10.99 -11.36
CA THR A 215 7.64 10.59 -10.85
C THR A 215 8.80 11.16 -11.67
N GLY A 216 8.52 11.82 -12.80
CA GLY A 216 9.54 12.20 -13.76
C GLY A 216 10.11 10.98 -14.49
N GLN A 217 11.33 11.11 -15.06
CA GLN A 217 11.98 10.03 -15.80
C GLN A 217 12.52 8.88 -14.91
N HIS A 218 12.49 9.03 -13.60
CA HIS A 218 12.99 8.05 -12.65
C HIS A 218 11.83 7.47 -11.85
N ALA A 219 11.58 6.17 -12.03
CA ALA A 219 10.58 5.41 -11.28
C ALA A 219 11.08 5.14 -9.85
N ASP A 220 11.22 6.18 -9.03
CA ASP A 220 11.68 6.07 -7.65
C ASP A 220 10.52 6.11 -6.66
N ILE A 221 10.45 5.09 -5.81
CA ILE A 221 9.48 5.00 -4.72
C ILE A 221 9.62 6.16 -3.72
N HIS A 222 10.83 6.70 -3.53
CA HIS A 222 11.03 7.82 -2.61
C HIS A 222 10.40 9.10 -3.15
N ALA A 223 10.55 9.38 -4.45
CA ALA A 223 9.90 10.51 -5.09
C ALA A 223 8.37 10.37 -5.04
N LEU A 224 7.85 9.15 -5.29
CA LEU A 224 6.42 8.88 -5.20
C LEU A 224 5.89 9.07 -3.77
N LYS A 225 6.62 8.59 -2.75
CA LYS A 225 6.26 8.77 -1.33
C LYS A 225 6.23 10.22 -0.90
N GLN A 226 7.12 11.05 -1.41
CA GLN A 226 7.17 12.47 -1.07
C GLN A 226 6.09 13.29 -1.76
N ALA A 227 5.72 12.88 -2.97
CA ALA A 227 4.78 13.64 -3.79
C ALA A 227 3.31 13.20 -3.60
N TRP A 228 3.06 11.95 -3.21
CA TRP A 228 1.74 11.35 -3.27
C TRP A 228 1.37 10.61 -1.98
N LEU A 229 0.09 10.69 -1.64
CA LEU A 229 -0.53 9.99 -0.53
C LEU A 229 -1.55 8.99 -1.07
N ALA A 230 -1.48 7.75 -0.59
CA ALA A 230 -2.49 6.74 -0.81
C ALA A 230 -3.39 6.65 0.43
N GLN A 231 -4.68 6.80 0.26
CA GLN A 231 -5.68 6.67 1.32
C GLN A 231 -6.71 5.61 0.94
N ILE A 232 -7.32 4.99 1.93
CA ILE A 232 -8.51 4.14 1.75
C ILE A 232 -9.63 4.65 2.65
N ASP A 233 -10.87 4.46 2.21
CA ASP A 233 -12.04 4.66 3.07
C ASP A 233 -12.46 3.30 3.64
N VAL A 234 -12.50 3.23 4.97
CA VAL A 234 -13.00 2.06 5.69
C VAL A 234 -14.04 2.53 6.68
N ASP A 235 -15.29 2.15 6.47
CA ASP A 235 -16.43 2.53 7.31
C ASP A 235 -16.62 4.07 7.44
N GLY A 236 -16.41 4.83 6.34
CA GLY A 236 -16.51 6.30 6.33
C GLY A 236 -15.32 7.03 6.98
N LYS A 237 -14.25 6.31 7.29
CA LYS A 237 -13.01 6.89 7.83
C LYS A 237 -11.86 6.72 6.87
N ARG A 238 -11.25 7.81 6.47
CA ARG A 238 -10.03 7.80 5.66
C ARG A 238 -8.85 7.34 6.51
N ARG A 239 -8.08 6.40 5.97
CA ARG A 239 -6.83 5.91 6.56
C ARG A 239 -5.71 6.13 5.57
N ASP A 240 -4.61 6.68 6.07
CA ASP A 240 -3.40 6.89 5.29
C ASP A 240 -2.63 5.59 5.15
N GLY A 241 -2.12 5.36 3.96
CA GLY A 241 -1.26 4.23 3.64
C GLY A 241 0.17 4.68 3.38
N VAL A 242 1.10 3.80 3.67
CA VAL A 242 2.51 3.99 3.35
C VAL A 242 2.82 3.28 2.05
N LEU A 243 3.19 4.02 1.01
CA LEU A 243 3.66 3.43 -0.25
C LEU A 243 4.93 2.63 0.02
N THR A 244 4.96 1.35 -0.33
CA THR A 244 6.10 0.46 0.00
C THR A 244 6.89 0.05 -1.21
N SER A 245 6.25 -0.21 -2.33
CA SER A 245 6.94 -0.64 -3.54
C SER A 245 6.20 -0.25 -4.82
N ILE A 246 6.98 -0.11 -5.87
CA ILE A 246 6.55 0.01 -7.26
C ILE A 246 7.08 -1.23 -7.97
N ASP A 247 6.30 -1.84 -8.83
CA ASP A 247 6.75 -2.96 -9.64
C ASP A 247 7.84 -2.50 -10.63
N ASN A 248 8.75 -3.38 -10.96
CA ASN A 248 9.84 -3.12 -11.88
C ASN A 248 9.46 -3.33 -13.35
N ARG A 249 8.20 -3.62 -13.64
CA ARG A 249 7.65 -3.88 -14.97
C ARG A 249 6.32 -3.17 -15.15
N ILE A 250 6.10 -2.72 -16.38
CA ILE A 250 4.79 -2.30 -16.87
C ILE A 250 4.07 -3.54 -17.38
N ASP A 251 2.84 -3.77 -16.95
CA ASP A 251 1.99 -4.80 -17.55
C ASP A 251 1.63 -4.35 -18.97
N ALA A 252 2.19 -5.04 -19.97
CA ALA A 252 2.02 -4.70 -21.38
C ALA A 252 0.56 -4.82 -21.86
N ARG A 253 -0.29 -5.58 -21.15
CA ARG A 253 -1.69 -5.77 -21.49
C ARG A 253 -2.55 -4.59 -21.03
N THR A 254 -2.20 -3.97 -19.92
CA THR A 254 -2.97 -2.86 -19.32
C THR A 254 -2.27 -1.51 -19.44
N GLY A 255 -0.98 -1.47 -19.79
CA GLY A 255 -0.18 -0.25 -19.84
C GLY A 255 -0.03 0.40 -18.46
N SER A 256 0.03 -0.40 -17.39
CA SER A 256 0.04 0.12 -16.01
C SER A 256 1.16 -0.48 -15.18
N VAL A 257 1.57 0.26 -14.15
CA VAL A 257 2.56 -0.14 -13.15
C VAL A 257 1.85 -0.47 -11.85
N ALA A 258 2.15 -1.63 -11.27
CA ALA A 258 1.61 -2.00 -9.97
C ALA A 258 2.35 -1.26 -8.85
N VAL A 259 1.59 -0.59 -8.02
CA VAL A 259 2.06 0.11 -6.81
C VAL A 259 1.44 -0.56 -5.59
N ARG A 260 2.21 -0.68 -4.52
CA ARG A 260 1.76 -1.28 -3.27
C ARG A 260 1.89 -0.30 -2.13
N ALA A 261 0.84 -0.23 -1.34
CA ALA A 261 0.81 0.56 -0.10
C ALA A 261 0.39 -0.33 1.07
N GLU A 262 0.94 -0.06 2.24
CA GLU A 262 0.58 -0.75 3.48
C GLU A 262 -0.33 0.13 4.33
N PHE A 263 -1.37 -0.50 4.90
CA PHE A 263 -2.39 0.14 5.70
C PHE A 263 -2.56 -0.57 7.03
N ALA A 264 -2.70 0.19 8.10
CA ALA A 264 -3.08 -0.36 9.40
C ALA A 264 -4.50 -0.94 9.35
N ASN A 265 -4.68 -2.13 9.89
CA ASN A 265 -5.96 -2.86 9.90
C ASN A 265 -6.28 -3.45 11.29
N PRO A 266 -6.24 -2.67 12.38
CA PRO A 266 -6.35 -3.20 13.74
C PRO A 266 -7.70 -3.85 14.04
N GLN A 267 -8.77 -3.50 13.32
CA GLN A 267 -10.07 -4.14 13.45
C GLN A 267 -10.27 -5.32 12.48
N HIS A 268 -9.26 -5.69 11.69
CA HIS A 268 -9.27 -6.78 10.72
C HIS A 268 -10.45 -6.71 9.70
N ARG A 269 -10.87 -5.48 9.35
CA ARG A 269 -11.96 -5.24 8.39
C ARG A 269 -11.55 -5.52 6.95
N LEU A 270 -10.28 -5.32 6.64
CA LEU A 270 -9.71 -5.62 5.34
C LEU A 270 -9.21 -7.07 5.35
N LEU A 271 -9.79 -7.88 4.48
CA LEU A 271 -9.38 -9.28 4.31
C LEU A 271 -8.61 -9.44 3.00
N PRO A 272 -7.50 -10.19 2.99
CA PRO A 272 -6.78 -10.52 1.76
C PRO A 272 -7.71 -11.13 0.70
N GLY A 273 -7.54 -10.72 -0.56
CA GLY A 273 -8.43 -11.04 -1.66
C GLY A 273 -9.60 -10.09 -1.84
N GLY A 274 -9.90 -9.23 -0.85
CA GLY A 274 -10.93 -8.20 -0.97
C GLY A 274 -10.52 -7.06 -1.90
N SER A 275 -11.53 -6.32 -2.41
CA SER A 275 -11.32 -5.12 -3.22
C SER A 275 -11.57 -3.88 -2.37
N VAL A 276 -10.75 -2.85 -2.57
CA VAL A 276 -10.87 -1.52 -1.94
C VAL A 276 -10.63 -0.45 -2.97
N THR A 277 -11.14 0.75 -2.71
CA THR A 277 -10.82 1.92 -3.53
C THR A 277 -9.71 2.71 -2.86
N ILE A 278 -8.60 2.88 -3.57
CA ILE A 278 -7.52 3.77 -3.17
C ILE A 278 -7.85 5.19 -3.63
N LEU A 279 -7.82 6.12 -2.70
CA LEU A 279 -7.85 7.55 -2.97
C LEU A 279 -6.41 8.03 -3.07
N PHE A 280 -5.95 8.23 -4.30
CA PHE A 280 -4.57 8.62 -4.58
C PHE A 280 -4.52 10.10 -4.91
N ARG A 281 -3.80 10.88 -4.10
CA ARG A 281 -3.76 12.34 -4.20
C ARG A 281 -2.36 12.90 -3.96
N PRO A 282 -2.01 14.08 -4.48
CA PRO A 282 -0.79 14.79 -4.11
C PRO A 282 -0.74 15.07 -2.61
N GLN A 283 0.45 15.02 -2.02
CA GLN A 283 0.66 15.47 -0.64
C GLN A 283 0.51 17.00 -0.52
N GLU A 284 1.07 17.73 -1.47
CA GLU A 284 0.95 19.17 -1.53
C GLU A 284 -0.35 19.57 -2.23
N LEU A 285 -1.15 20.37 -1.54
CA LEU A 285 -2.37 20.95 -2.10
C LEU A 285 -1.99 22.15 -2.96
N GLN A 286 -2.42 22.13 -4.21
CA GLN A 286 -2.26 23.29 -5.09
C GLN A 286 -3.46 24.23 -4.90
N SER A 287 -3.19 25.52 -4.65
CA SER A 287 -4.27 26.51 -4.67
C SER A 287 -4.81 26.64 -6.08
N ARG A 288 -6.10 26.38 -6.26
CA ARG A 288 -6.83 26.50 -7.53
C ARG A 288 -8.03 27.41 -7.37
N VAL A 289 -8.42 28.04 -8.45
CA VAL A 289 -9.65 28.83 -8.49
C VAL A 289 -10.83 27.87 -8.46
N MET A 290 -11.67 27.95 -7.43
CA MET A 290 -12.85 27.12 -7.24
C MET A 290 -14.11 27.90 -7.59
N ILE A 291 -15.01 27.30 -8.37
CA ILE A 291 -16.31 27.85 -8.72
C ILE A 291 -17.42 26.81 -8.51
N PRO A 292 -18.65 27.23 -8.16
CA PRO A 292 -19.76 26.31 -8.05
C PRO A 292 -20.04 25.58 -9.36
N ALA A 293 -20.42 24.30 -9.29
CA ALA A 293 -20.75 23.49 -10.45
C ALA A 293 -21.87 24.10 -11.31
N ALA A 294 -22.80 24.82 -10.70
CA ALA A 294 -23.87 25.54 -11.38
C ALA A 294 -23.37 26.65 -12.32
N ALA A 295 -22.15 27.18 -12.11
CA ALA A 295 -21.55 28.20 -12.98
C ALA A 295 -20.86 27.60 -14.20
N VAL A 296 -20.62 26.27 -14.26
CA VAL A 296 -19.94 25.59 -15.37
C VAL A 296 -20.96 25.10 -16.36
N GLN A 297 -20.77 25.47 -17.62
CA GLN A 297 -21.57 25.01 -18.75
C GLN A 297 -20.66 24.29 -19.75
N GLN A 298 -21.27 23.44 -20.57
CA GLN A 298 -20.57 22.69 -21.60
C GLN A 298 -21.26 22.89 -22.95
N ASP A 299 -20.44 23.07 -23.98
CA ASP A 299 -20.87 23.10 -25.37
C ASP A 299 -19.94 22.19 -26.21
N PRO A 300 -20.16 22.05 -27.55
CA PRO A 300 -19.29 21.22 -28.39
C PRO A 300 -17.81 21.61 -28.43
N GLN A 301 -17.49 22.85 -27.99
CA GLN A 301 -16.12 23.34 -27.92
C GLN A 301 -15.47 23.15 -26.53
N GLY A 302 -16.21 22.64 -25.52
CA GLY A 302 -15.71 22.35 -24.19
C GLY A 302 -16.43 23.09 -23.07
N PHE A 303 -15.77 23.23 -21.92
CA PHE A 303 -16.35 23.90 -20.76
C PHE A 303 -16.19 25.42 -20.82
N PHE A 304 -17.21 26.13 -20.34
CA PHE A 304 -17.19 27.58 -20.22
C PHE A 304 -18.00 28.05 -19.02
N SER A 305 -17.81 29.30 -18.62
CA SER A 305 -18.63 30.01 -17.64
C SER A 305 -18.96 31.41 -18.13
N TRP A 306 -20.07 31.93 -17.64
CA TRP A 306 -20.38 33.33 -17.81
C TRP A 306 -19.77 34.13 -16.66
N VAL A 307 -19.02 35.17 -16.99
CA VAL A 307 -18.37 36.08 -16.04
C VAL A 307 -19.06 37.42 -16.10
N LEU A 308 -19.32 38.02 -14.93
CA LEU A 308 -19.82 39.38 -14.81
C LEU A 308 -18.64 40.35 -15.07
N LYS A 309 -18.77 41.14 -16.12
CA LYS A 309 -17.80 42.20 -16.44
C LYS A 309 -18.09 43.48 -15.61
N PRO A 310 -17.11 44.38 -15.42
CA PRO A 310 -17.27 45.64 -14.67
C PRO A 310 -18.36 46.58 -15.24
N ASP A 311 -18.71 46.43 -16.51
CA ASP A 311 -19.75 47.18 -17.20
C ASP A 311 -21.15 46.57 -17.02
N HIS A 312 -21.33 45.62 -16.09
CA HIS A 312 -22.56 44.88 -15.84
C HIS A 312 -23.06 44.10 -17.06
N THR A 313 -22.13 43.62 -17.91
CA THR A 313 -22.43 42.71 -19.01
C THR A 313 -21.91 41.31 -18.76
N ALA A 314 -22.56 40.31 -19.37
CA ALA A 314 -22.09 38.92 -19.33
C ALA A 314 -21.04 38.66 -20.40
N GLY A 315 -19.90 38.08 -20.02
CA GLY A 315 -18.86 37.61 -20.94
C GLY A 315 -18.69 36.11 -20.85
N GLN A 316 -18.68 35.43 -21.98
CA GLN A 316 -18.39 34.01 -22.03
C GLN A 316 -16.87 33.76 -21.89
N ARG A 317 -16.47 32.92 -20.94
CA ARG A 317 -15.08 32.59 -20.69
C ARG A 317 -14.86 31.10 -20.80
N ARG A 318 -13.96 30.65 -21.69
CA ARG A 318 -13.55 29.24 -21.80
C ARG A 318 -12.76 28.79 -20.59
N LEU A 319 -13.06 27.58 -20.12
CA LEU A 319 -12.43 26.99 -18.95
C LEU A 319 -11.69 25.71 -19.28
N THR A 320 -10.53 25.55 -18.67
CA THR A 320 -9.91 24.24 -18.49
C THR A 320 -10.10 23.82 -17.03
N LEU A 321 -10.80 22.71 -16.80
CA LEU A 321 -11.09 22.22 -15.47
C LEU A 321 -9.98 21.26 -15.01
N ALA A 322 -9.55 21.39 -13.75
CA ALA A 322 -8.57 20.51 -13.11
C ALA A 322 -9.23 19.35 -12.33
N GLY A 323 -10.55 19.42 -12.08
CA GLY A 323 -11.29 18.39 -11.37
C GLY A 323 -12.51 18.95 -10.65
N GLN A 324 -13.24 18.08 -9.98
CA GLN A 324 -14.41 18.44 -9.18
C GLN A 324 -14.18 18.03 -7.72
N GLN A 325 -14.52 18.92 -6.80
CA GLN A 325 -14.49 18.67 -5.37
C GLN A 325 -15.86 19.03 -4.75
N GLY A 326 -16.64 18.02 -4.41
CA GLY A 326 -18.00 18.20 -3.95
C GLY A 326 -18.88 18.90 -4.99
N GLN A 327 -19.43 20.08 -4.65
CA GLN A 327 -20.27 20.90 -5.53
C GLN A 327 -19.49 22.02 -6.25
N GLN A 328 -18.16 21.97 -6.25
CA GLN A 328 -17.31 22.97 -6.90
C GLN A 328 -16.39 22.32 -7.93
N PHE A 329 -16.06 23.07 -8.98
CA PHE A 329 -15.03 22.73 -9.94
C PHE A 329 -13.76 23.54 -9.70
N ALA A 330 -12.62 22.87 -9.74
CA ALA A 330 -11.32 23.50 -9.78
C ALA A 330 -10.99 23.91 -11.22
N VAL A 331 -10.65 25.17 -11.42
CA VAL A 331 -10.31 25.74 -12.72
C VAL A 331 -8.79 25.84 -12.83
N GLU A 332 -8.24 25.23 -13.87
CA GLU A 332 -6.82 25.32 -14.21
C GLU A 332 -6.49 26.58 -15.00
N LYS A 333 -7.36 26.90 -16.00
CA LYS A 333 -7.18 28.05 -16.88
C LYS A 333 -8.53 28.67 -17.20
N GLY A 334 -8.55 29.99 -17.38
CA GLY A 334 -9.71 30.73 -17.84
C GLY A 334 -10.34 31.68 -16.83
N LEU A 335 -10.08 31.54 -15.53
CA LEU A 335 -10.59 32.44 -14.49
C LEU A 335 -9.48 32.83 -13.51
N GLN A 336 -9.67 34.00 -12.90
CA GLN A 336 -8.84 34.50 -11.81
C GLN A 336 -9.66 34.55 -10.50
N ALA A 337 -8.95 34.46 -9.38
CA ALA A 337 -9.58 34.62 -8.08
C ALA A 337 -10.19 36.04 -7.93
N GLY A 338 -11.37 36.11 -7.38
CA GLY A 338 -12.11 37.38 -7.22
C GLY A 338 -13.07 37.72 -8.39
N GLU A 339 -12.95 37.03 -9.53
CA GLU A 339 -13.95 37.22 -10.62
C GLU A 339 -15.32 36.65 -10.19
N GLN A 340 -16.38 37.30 -10.65
CA GLN A 340 -17.76 36.87 -10.38
C GLN A 340 -18.28 36.03 -11.54
N VAL A 341 -18.66 34.78 -11.23
CA VAL A 341 -19.23 33.82 -12.19
C VAL A 341 -20.75 33.73 -11.98
N ILE A 342 -21.50 33.60 -13.07
CA ILE A 342 -22.96 33.54 -13.05
C ILE A 342 -23.38 32.08 -12.80
N THR A 343 -24.12 31.87 -11.71
CA THR A 343 -24.62 30.55 -11.28
C THR A 343 -26.06 30.27 -11.67
N ASP A 344 -26.87 31.30 -11.87
CA ASP A 344 -28.29 31.16 -12.24
C ASP A 344 -28.66 32.23 -13.29
N GLY A 345 -29.63 31.93 -14.16
CA GLY A 345 -30.04 32.80 -15.27
C GLY A 345 -29.19 32.66 -16.53
N ALA A 346 -28.16 31.84 -16.52
CA ALA A 346 -27.16 31.66 -17.59
C ALA A 346 -27.76 31.23 -18.96
N GLN A 347 -28.87 30.50 -18.94
CA GLN A 347 -29.54 30.00 -20.17
C GLN A 347 -30.17 31.11 -21.04
N ARG A 348 -30.29 32.31 -20.51
CA ARG A 348 -30.84 33.49 -21.22
C ARG A 348 -29.77 34.46 -21.70
N LEU A 349 -28.51 34.16 -21.40
CA LEU A 349 -27.40 35.06 -21.68
C LEU A 349 -26.84 34.85 -23.11
N ARG A 350 -26.36 35.97 -23.65
CA ARG A 350 -25.52 36.03 -24.87
C ARG A 350 -24.33 36.92 -24.55
N GLU A 351 -23.27 36.80 -25.33
CA GLU A 351 -22.08 37.64 -25.18
C GLU A 351 -22.50 39.13 -25.21
N GLY A 352 -22.09 39.88 -24.18
CA GLY A 352 -22.42 41.32 -24.05
C GLY A 352 -23.82 41.62 -23.52
N ALA A 353 -24.62 40.64 -23.13
CA ALA A 353 -25.96 40.89 -22.56
C ALA A 353 -25.85 41.66 -21.24
N ALA A 354 -26.67 42.71 -21.09
CA ALA A 354 -26.81 43.46 -19.82
C ALA A 354 -27.43 42.55 -18.76
N VAL A 355 -26.85 42.50 -17.57
CA VAL A 355 -27.30 41.66 -16.45
C VAL A 355 -27.61 42.47 -15.20
N GLN A 356 -28.57 42.00 -14.44
CA GLN A 356 -28.94 42.54 -13.13
C GLN A 356 -28.66 41.47 -12.07
N VAL A 357 -27.73 41.75 -11.16
CA VAL A 357 -27.38 40.82 -10.07
C VAL A 357 -28.51 40.79 -9.06
N LEU A 358 -29.02 39.61 -8.79
CA LEU A 358 -29.94 39.34 -7.70
C LEU A 358 -29.14 38.99 -6.45
N ASN A 359 -29.42 39.66 -5.35
CA ASN A 359 -28.80 39.33 -4.04
C ASN A 359 -29.36 38.03 -3.45
#